data_aa382132d35f621bc7c2967fdede4420
#
_entry.id   aa382132d35f621bc7c2967fdede4420
#
_cell.length_a   1.000
_cell.length_b   1.000
_cell.length_c   1.000
_cell.angle_alpha   90.00
_cell.angle_beta   90.00
_cell.angle_gamma   90.00
#
_symmetry.space_group_name_H-M   'P 1'
#
loop_
_entity.id
_entity.type
_entity.pdbx_description
1 polymer ?
#
loop_
_entity_poly.entity_id
_entity_poly.type
_entity_poly.pdbx_seq_one_letter_code
_entity_poly.pdbx_strand_id
1 'polypeptide(L)'
;MKKLILILIFSIYSYASIPTNSVVKIFSTISKPNYKEPWENPTISNMTGSGAIIRDNQILTAAHVVSGGKFIEVQKENDSKKYEAVVKYISNQADLAILDIKDKNFFSNTNALELSEEVKYQDSITAIGYPVGGNSVSSTNGIISRMEYKKYAWSSSGNLAIQIDAAINPGNSGGPVMNKDNKIVGIAMQKMSTADNISYIVPAIVINTFLTDIKDGKVDGFAYTRTKTMNIENDTMKEYFGLIDSGILVTNVDIEDTELQLNDVLLSINGKRISNDGKIDSKYGRVNFNFEIDNRQIGDIVRYEILRNKTRITVDYKIKYSKPIVPFEYDKEPKYFIYGGLTFSPLTLNYLTKLNNQVESAEVTLNKQEKNSEVTQRVIWLQTIFAHKVNRGYASNGFIVTKVNGTIVKDFNHFVNMVDNCKDEYVVIDFVGNNKVVLKTKEAKDSFADIKNTYDLKSDRRVY
;
A
#
# COMPACT_ATOMS: atom_id res chain seq x y z
N MET A 1 68.27 33.55 -17.45
CA MET A 1 66.85 33.84 -17.25
C MET A 1 66.03 32.58 -17.63
N LYS A 2 65.59 31.75 -16.66
CA LYS A 2 64.77 30.57 -16.88
C LYS A 2 63.32 31.02 -16.93
N LYS A 3 62.63 30.86 -18.07
CA LYS A 3 61.19 31.10 -18.21
C LYS A 3 60.44 29.98 -17.56
N LEU A 4 59.71 30.25 -16.50
CA LEU A 4 58.75 29.31 -15.85
C LEU A 4 57.47 29.33 -16.68
N ILE A 5 57.17 28.23 -17.39
CA ILE A 5 55.88 28.05 -18.08
C ILE A 5 54.92 27.46 -17.06
N LEU A 6 53.92 28.28 -16.63
CA LEU A 6 52.84 27.87 -15.76
C LEU A 6 51.76 27.19 -16.64
N ILE A 7 51.66 25.83 -16.58
CA ILE A 7 50.59 25.10 -17.24
C ILE A 7 49.40 25.17 -16.33
N LEU A 8 48.40 25.98 -16.67
CA LEU A 8 47.08 25.96 -16.03
C LEU A 8 46.30 24.72 -16.54
N ILE A 9 46.19 23.71 -15.71
CA ILE A 9 45.29 22.59 -15.96
C ILE A 9 43.87 23.05 -15.62
N PHE A 10 43.10 23.43 -16.64
CA PHE A 10 41.65 23.58 -16.51
C PHE A 10 41.02 22.18 -16.45
N SER A 11 40.64 21.74 -15.26
CA SER A 11 39.74 20.61 -15.10
C SER A 11 38.36 21.03 -15.62
N ILE A 12 38.01 20.61 -16.82
CA ILE A 12 36.67 20.76 -17.36
C ILE A 12 35.78 19.78 -16.57
N TYR A 13 35.09 20.31 -15.57
CA TYR A 13 33.97 19.59 -14.96
C TYR A 13 32.84 19.58 -16.00
N SER A 14 32.75 18.47 -16.76
CA SER A 14 31.59 18.19 -17.59
C SER A 14 30.41 17.86 -16.64
N TYR A 15 29.55 18.82 -16.38
CA TYR A 15 28.26 18.53 -15.80
C TYR A 15 27.50 17.67 -16.82
N ALA A 16 27.28 16.41 -16.48
CA ALA A 16 26.42 15.56 -17.29
C ALA A 16 25.03 16.21 -17.37
N SER A 17 24.55 16.47 -18.59
CA SER A 17 23.22 17.04 -18.78
C SER A 17 22.16 16.12 -18.20
N ILE A 18 21.11 16.71 -17.59
CA ILE A 18 19.99 15.95 -17.06
C ILE A 18 19.33 15.16 -18.21
N PRO A 19 19.14 13.85 -18.09
CA PRO A 19 18.61 13.00 -19.15
C PRO A 19 17.09 13.12 -19.31
N THR A 20 16.62 14.30 -19.71
CA THR A 20 15.19 14.64 -19.82
C THR A 20 14.44 13.79 -20.83
N ASN A 21 15.13 13.24 -21.85
CA ASN A 21 14.55 12.33 -22.83
C ASN A 21 14.19 10.96 -22.28
N SER A 22 14.60 10.66 -21.04
CA SER A 22 14.29 9.41 -20.33
C SER A 22 13.22 9.61 -19.24
N VAL A 23 12.69 10.83 -19.12
CA VAL A 23 11.58 11.16 -18.23
C VAL A 23 10.33 11.43 -19.07
N VAL A 24 9.22 10.86 -18.68
CA VAL A 24 7.96 10.92 -19.45
C VAL A 24 6.84 11.56 -18.64
N LYS A 25 5.95 12.25 -19.31
CA LYS A 25 4.66 12.71 -18.78
C LYS A 25 3.64 11.59 -18.92
N ILE A 26 2.87 11.32 -17.88
CA ILE A 26 1.82 10.31 -17.84
C ILE A 26 0.47 11.00 -17.74
N PHE A 27 -0.48 10.57 -18.55
CA PHE A 27 -1.88 10.98 -18.51
C PHE A 27 -2.71 9.73 -18.21
N SER A 28 -3.49 9.78 -17.15
CA SER A 28 -4.26 8.63 -16.68
C SER A 28 -5.72 9.02 -16.51
N THR A 29 -6.62 8.37 -17.25
CA THR A 29 -8.06 8.43 -16.97
C THR A 29 -8.39 7.29 -16.03
N ILE A 30 -8.71 7.62 -14.77
CA ILE A 30 -8.91 6.68 -13.70
C ILE A 30 -10.37 6.57 -13.30
N SER A 31 -10.77 5.36 -12.93
CA SER A 31 -12.09 5.02 -12.40
C SER A 31 -11.99 4.88 -10.87
N LYS A 32 -12.72 5.72 -10.14
CA LYS A 32 -12.75 5.71 -8.67
C LYS A 32 -14.07 5.12 -8.20
N PRO A 33 -14.08 3.88 -7.68
CA PRO A 33 -15.27 3.25 -7.14
C PRO A 33 -15.80 3.98 -5.89
N ASN A 34 -17.12 3.95 -5.70
CA ASN A 34 -17.75 4.46 -4.50
C ASN A 34 -17.95 3.31 -3.47
N TYR A 35 -17.09 3.27 -2.44
CA TYR A 35 -17.18 2.24 -1.40
C TYR A 35 -18.30 2.47 -0.38
N LYS A 36 -18.90 3.66 -0.31
CA LYS A 36 -20.09 3.92 0.52
C LYS A 36 -21.37 3.42 -0.16
N GLU A 37 -21.42 3.55 -1.47
CA GLU A 37 -22.56 3.22 -2.31
C GLU A 37 -22.07 2.37 -3.49
N PRO A 38 -21.70 1.10 -3.22
CA PRO A 38 -21.00 0.26 -4.21
C PRO A 38 -21.85 -0.14 -5.42
N TRP A 39 -23.16 0.10 -5.40
CA TRP A 39 -24.08 -0.06 -6.55
C TRP A 39 -24.01 1.10 -7.55
N GLU A 40 -23.46 2.25 -7.12
CA GLU A 40 -23.29 3.42 -7.98
C GLU A 40 -22.17 3.23 -9.02
N ASN A 41 -22.28 3.97 -10.11
CA ASN A 41 -21.22 3.99 -11.10
C ASN A 41 -19.97 4.67 -10.51
N PRO A 42 -18.76 4.18 -10.84
CA PRO A 42 -17.55 4.83 -10.40
C PRO A 42 -17.40 6.22 -11.02
N THR A 43 -16.78 7.13 -10.28
CA THR A 43 -16.43 8.46 -10.78
C THR A 43 -15.20 8.38 -11.67
N ILE A 44 -15.28 8.97 -12.87
CA ILE A 44 -14.14 9.08 -13.79
C ILE A 44 -13.41 10.39 -13.50
N SER A 45 -12.11 10.34 -13.39
CA SER A 45 -11.27 11.54 -13.24
C SER A 45 -9.96 11.39 -14.01
N ASN A 46 -9.37 12.54 -14.37
CA ASN A 46 -8.08 12.58 -15.03
C ASN A 46 -6.98 12.91 -14.01
N MET A 47 -5.86 12.25 -14.14
CA MET A 47 -4.67 12.46 -13.35
C MET A 47 -3.46 12.59 -14.29
N THR A 48 -2.50 13.42 -13.90
CA THR A 48 -1.20 13.50 -14.56
C THR A 48 -0.10 13.16 -13.58
N GLY A 49 0.95 12.54 -14.06
CA GLY A 49 2.14 12.19 -13.32
C GLY A 49 3.36 12.14 -14.21
N SER A 50 4.42 11.61 -13.67
CA SER A 50 5.70 11.45 -14.35
C SER A 50 6.17 10.00 -14.25
N GLY A 51 7.11 9.62 -15.11
CA GLY A 51 7.74 8.30 -15.08
C GLY A 51 9.16 8.35 -15.60
N ALA A 52 9.91 7.32 -15.33
CA ALA A 52 11.29 7.13 -15.76
C ALA A 52 11.42 5.92 -16.67
N ILE A 53 12.04 6.07 -17.84
CA ILE A 53 12.42 4.95 -18.69
C ILE A 53 13.58 4.22 -18.01
N ILE A 54 13.38 2.93 -17.72
CA ILE A 54 14.38 2.04 -17.13
C ILE A 54 14.72 0.90 -18.08
N ARG A 55 15.58 -0.03 -17.64
CA ARG A 55 15.97 -1.20 -18.45
C ARG A 55 14.76 -1.95 -19.00
N ASP A 56 14.97 -2.74 -20.03
CA ASP A 56 13.96 -3.60 -20.68
C ASP A 56 12.82 -2.83 -21.36
N ASN A 57 13.06 -1.56 -21.75
CA ASN A 57 12.06 -0.72 -22.38
C ASN A 57 10.76 -0.64 -21.56
N GLN A 58 10.92 -0.36 -20.29
CA GLN A 58 9.82 -0.21 -19.32
C GLN A 58 9.81 1.21 -18.75
N ILE A 59 8.65 1.65 -18.31
CA ILE A 59 8.51 2.91 -17.60
C ILE A 59 8.16 2.61 -16.15
N LEU A 60 9.01 3.06 -15.23
CA LEU A 60 8.77 3.04 -13.79
C LEU A 60 8.03 4.33 -13.39
N THR A 61 6.98 4.18 -12.60
CA THR A 61 6.19 5.30 -12.06
C THR A 61 5.60 4.94 -10.69
N ALA A 62 4.91 5.89 -10.05
CA ALA A 62 4.16 5.63 -8.83
C ALA A 62 2.81 4.94 -9.12
N ALA A 63 2.41 4.00 -8.27
CA ALA A 63 1.16 3.26 -8.43
C ALA A 63 -0.06 4.18 -8.38
N HIS A 64 -0.08 5.17 -7.47
CA HIS A 64 -1.21 6.09 -7.32
C HIS A 64 -1.48 6.95 -8.58
N VAL A 65 -0.51 7.08 -9.49
CA VAL A 65 -0.68 7.78 -10.77
C VAL A 65 -1.52 6.97 -11.76
N VAL A 66 -1.46 5.64 -11.69
CA VAL A 66 -2.01 4.74 -12.71
C VAL A 66 -3.02 3.73 -12.16
N SER A 67 -3.16 3.60 -10.84
CA SER A 67 -4.12 2.70 -10.20
C SER A 67 -5.55 3.11 -10.58
N GLY A 68 -6.39 2.13 -10.96
CA GLY A 68 -7.72 2.36 -11.52
C GLY A 68 -7.72 2.92 -12.95
N GLY A 69 -6.56 2.98 -13.60
CA GLY A 69 -6.39 3.49 -14.98
C GLY A 69 -7.20 2.70 -16.00
N LYS A 70 -8.15 3.37 -16.65
CA LYS A 70 -8.94 2.82 -17.77
C LYS A 70 -8.32 3.13 -19.10
N PHE A 71 -7.63 4.26 -19.18
CA PHE A 71 -6.87 4.69 -20.35
C PHE A 71 -5.65 5.46 -19.89
N ILE A 72 -4.47 5.04 -20.32
CA ILE A 72 -3.19 5.63 -19.94
C ILE A 72 -2.43 5.96 -21.21
N GLU A 73 -1.93 7.18 -21.25
CA GLU A 73 -1.04 7.67 -22.31
C GLU A 73 0.25 8.21 -21.70
N VAL A 74 1.33 8.10 -22.45
CA VAL A 74 2.63 8.68 -22.10
C VAL A 74 3.16 9.56 -23.22
N GLN A 75 3.90 10.59 -22.87
CA GLN A 75 4.48 11.55 -23.79
C GLN A 75 5.94 11.84 -23.38
N LYS A 76 6.86 11.84 -24.34
CA LYS A 76 8.25 12.26 -24.13
C LYS A 76 8.39 13.78 -24.19
N GLU A 77 9.45 14.31 -23.61
CA GLU A 77 9.84 15.71 -23.80
C GLU A 77 10.05 16.01 -25.28
N ASN A 78 9.56 17.15 -25.74
CA ASN A 78 9.65 17.62 -27.14
C ASN A 78 8.99 16.69 -28.19
N ASP A 79 8.14 15.76 -27.79
CA ASP A 79 7.34 14.93 -28.68
C ASP A 79 5.86 15.34 -28.57
N SER A 80 5.24 15.70 -29.65
CA SER A 80 3.79 16.03 -29.68
C SER A 80 2.90 14.79 -29.61
N LYS A 81 3.45 13.62 -29.92
CA LYS A 81 2.73 12.35 -29.95
C LYS A 81 2.58 11.78 -28.54
N LYS A 82 1.36 11.36 -28.23
CA LYS A 82 1.07 10.52 -27.08
C LYS A 82 0.99 9.06 -27.50
N TYR A 83 1.45 8.18 -26.62
CA TYR A 83 1.52 6.75 -26.85
C TYR A 83 0.70 6.02 -25.80
N GLU A 84 -0.13 5.09 -26.23
CA GLU A 84 -0.91 4.26 -25.32
C GLU A 84 0.00 3.36 -24.49
N ALA A 85 -0.24 3.36 -23.18
CA ALA A 85 0.46 2.57 -22.20
C ALA A 85 -0.51 1.65 -21.46
N VAL A 86 0.01 0.53 -20.96
CA VAL A 86 -0.72 -0.40 -20.11
C VAL A 86 0.07 -0.66 -18.83
N VAL A 87 -0.62 -0.81 -17.70
CA VAL A 87 0.01 -1.26 -16.46
C VAL A 87 0.39 -2.72 -16.64
N LYS A 88 1.69 -3.00 -16.63
CA LYS A 88 2.21 -4.36 -16.72
C LYS A 88 2.30 -5.02 -15.35
N TYR A 89 2.85 -4.29 -14.37
CA TYR A 89 2.95 -4.70 -12.98
C TYR A 89 2.63 -3.52 -12.06
N ILE A 90 2.00 -3.78 -10.93
CA ILE A 90 1.68 -2.75 -9.95
C ILE A 90 1.84 -3.32 -8.53
N SER A 91 2.56 -2.60 -7.69
CA SER A 91 2.63 -2.82 -6.24
C SER A 91 2.04 -1.62 -5.53
N ASN A 92 0.77 -1.71 -5.16
CA ASN A 92 0.14 -0.65 -4.38
C ASN A 92 0.77 -0.50 -2.99
N GLN A 93 1.32 -1.57 -2.39
CA GLN A 93 2.01 -1.51 -1.10
C GLN A 93 3.23 -0.59 -1.14
N ALA A 94 4.03 -0.68 -2.19
CA ALA A 94 5.24 0.14 -2.37
C ALA A 94 5.00 1.44 -3.15
N ASP A 95 3.76 1.68 -3.60
CA ASP A 95 3.40 2.79 -4.49
C ASP A 95 4.24 2.83 -5.78
N LEU A 96 4.44 1.68 -6.42
CA LEU A 96 5.23 1.51 -7.64
C LEU A 96 4.43 0.82 -8.73
N ALA A 97 4.67 1.21 -9.99
CA ALA A 97 4.12 0.54 -11.15
C ALA A 97 5.10 0.52 -12.32
N ILE A 98 5.00 -0.53 -13.14
CA ILE A 98 5.67 -0.65 -14.42
C ILE A 98 4.64 -0.54 -15.54
N LEU A 99 4.89 0.37 -16.46
CA LEU A 99 4.10 0.49 -17.69
C LEU A 99 4.85 -0.13 -18.86
N ASP A 100 4.09 -0.78 -19.72
CA ASP A 100 4.52 -1.22 -21.05
C ASP A 100 3.86 -0.35 -22.13
N ILE A 101 4.60 -0.10 -23.22
CA ILE A 101 4.14 0.69 -24.37
C ILE A 101 3.95 -0.23 -25.55
N LYS A 102 2.77 -0.18 -26.18
CA LYS A 102 2.44 -1.02 -27.33
C LYS A 102 3.33 -0.69 -28.54
N ASP A 103 3.52 0.60 -28.84
CA ASP A 103 4.38 1.06 -29.94
C ASP A 103 5.84 1.11 -29.48
N LYS A 104 6.61 0.10 -29.82
CA LYS A 104 8.04 -0.02 -29.42
C LYS A 104 8.94 1.06 -30.00
N ASN A 105 8.52 1.78 -31.04
CA ASN A 105 9.24 2.95 -31.55
C ASN A 105 9.32 4.09 -30.53
N PHE A 106 8.46 4.06 -29.49
CA PHE A 106 8.53 5.00 -28.36
C PHE A 106 9.92 5.08 -27.74
N PHE A 107 10.61 3.93 -27.62
CA PHE A 107 11.91 3.86 -26.95
C PHE A 107 13.10 4.24 -27.86
N SER A 108 12.85 4.56 -29.14
CA SER A 108 13.88 5.06 -30.02
C SER A 108 14.43 6.39 -29.51
N ASN A 109 15.76 6.54 -29.50
CA ASN A 109 16.48 7.71 -29.01
C ASN A 109 16.26 8.03 -27.51
N THR A 110 15.95 7.02 -26.70
CA THR A 110 15.90 7.14 -25.23
C THR A 110 17.00 6.30 -24.59
N ASN A 111 17.48 6.72 -23.43
CA ASN A 111 18.44 5.98 -22.64
C ASN A 111 17.77 5.47 -21.37
N ALA A 112 17.92 4.19 -21.05
CA ALA A 112 17.45 3.65 -19.79
C ALA A 112 18.24 4.26 -18.62
N LEU A 113 17.52 4.72 -17.61
CA LEU A 113 18.12 5.23 -16.38
C LEU A 113 18.49 4.06 -15.46
N GLU A 114 19.60 4.20 -14.76
CA GLU A 114 20.07 3.24 -13.77
C GLU A 114 19.62 3.61 -12.37
N LEU A 115 19.41 2.60 -11.51
CA LEU A 115 19.14 2.76 -10.08
C LEU A 115 20.45 2.79 -9.30
N SER A 116 20.46 3.55 -8.18
CA SER A 116 21.54 3.55 -7.19
C SER A 116 20.97 3.51 -5.78
N GLU A 117 21.39 2.53 -4.99
CA GLU A 117 21.04 2.46 -3.56
C GLU A 117 22.02 3.23 -2.67
N GLU A 118 23.06 3.80 -3.27
CA GLU A 118 24.08 4.56 -2.54
C GLU A 118 23.57 5.98 -2.30
N VAL A 119 23.16 6.22 -1.07
CA VAL A 119 22.63 7.51 -0.60
C VAL A 119 23.10 7.79 0.83
N LYS A 120 23.36 9.06 1.11
CA LYS A 120 23.76 9.55 2.43
C LYS A 120 22.99 10.82 2.79
N TYR A 121 22.95 11.13 4.06
CA TYR A 121 22.46 12.44 4.51
C TYR A 121 23.22 13.57 3.82
N GLN A 122 22.49 14.61 3.42
CA GLN A 122 23.00 15.80 2.73
C GLN A 122 23.51 15.54 1.29
N ASP A 123 23.38 14.34 0.74
CA ASP A 123 23.66 14.14 -0.67
C ASP A 123 22.74 15.01 -1.52
N SER A 124 23.34 15.70 -2.50
CA SER A 124 22.60 16.51 -3.46
C SER A 124 21.79 15.60 -4.39
N ILE A 125 20.53 15.99 -4.61
CA ILE A 125 19.61 15.30 -5.50
C ILE A 125 18.87 16.26 -6.41
N THR A 126 18.39 15.75 -7.53
CA THR A 126 17.51 16.47 -8.47
C THR A 126 16.26 15.66 -8.69
N ALA A 127 15.10 16.21 -8.35
CA ALA A 127 13.79 15.64 -8.67
C ALA A 127 13.34 16.17 -10.04
N ILE A 128 12.89 15.27 -10.94
CA ILE A 128 12.56 15.58 -12.32
C ILE A 128 11.14 15.08 -12.63
N GLY A 129 10.34 15.93 -13.28
CA GLY A 129 8.97 15.53 -13.65
C GLY A 129 8.19 16.63 -14.38
N TYR A 130 6.91 16.41 -14.53
CA TYR A 130 5.99 17.30 -15.24
C TYR A 130 4.92 17.84 -14.29
N PRO A 131 5.19 18.93 -13.56
CA PRO A 131 4.22 19.49 -12.63
C PRO A 131 2.95 19.95 -13.33
N VAL A 132 1.83 19.90 -12.61
CA VAL A 132 0.53 20.38 -13.12
C VAL A 132 0.64 21.84 -13.54
N GLY A 133 0.08 22.15 -14.72
CA GLY A 133 0.16 23.49 -15.31
C GLY A 133 1.33 23.73 -16.27
N GLY A 134 2.31 22.78 -16.33
CA GLY A 134 3.42 22.81 -17.28
C GLY A 134 3.32 21.73 -18.35
N ASN A 135 3.82 22.04 -19.57
CA ASN A 135 3.95 21.05 -20.64
C ASN A 135 5.40 20.59 -20.84
N SER A 136 6.35 21.28 -20.21
CA SER A 136 7.76 20.95 -20.28
C SER A 136 8.23 20.30 -18.96
N VAL A 137 9.27 19.50 -19.06
CA VAL A 137 9.93 18.91 -17.91
C VAL A 137 10.45 19.97 -16.95
N SER A 138 10.31 19.74 -15.67
CA SER A 138 10.82 20.59 -14.60
C SER A 138 11.82 19.81 -13.74
N SER A 139 12.84 20.49 -13.26
CA SER A 139 13.79 19.93 -12.30
C SER A 139 13.87 20.80 -11.06
N THR A 140 13.88 20.17 -9.89
CA THR A 140 14.09 20.84 -8.59
C THR A 140 15.23 20.19 -7.86
N ASN A 141 16.16 21.01 -7.39
CA ASN A 141 17.33 20.55 -6.63
C ASN A 141 17.05 20.59 -5.14
N GLY A 142 17.67 19.69 -4.41
CA GLY A 142 17.62 19.61 -2.97
C GLY A 142 18.62 18.62 -2.43
N ILE A 143 18.42 18.21 -1.19
CA ILE A 143 19.27 17.24 -0.49
C ILE A 143 18.42 16.14 0.17
N ILE A 144 19.09 15.05 0.51
CA ILE A 144 18.54 14.01 1.38
C ILE A 144 18.54 14.53 2.82
N SER A 145 17.34 14.76 3.37
CA SER A 145 17.15 15.33 4.70
C SER A 145 17.01 14.27 5.78
N ARG A 146 16.43 13.09 5.45
CA ARG A 146 16.21 12.00 6.41
C ARG A 146 15.93 10.68 5.69
N MET A 147 16.31 9.59 6.33
CA MET A 147 15.92 8.23 5.94
C MET A 147 15.19 7.60 7.13
N GLU A 148 13.95 7.18 6.92
CA GLU A 148 13.10 6.68 8.01
C GLU A 148 12.13 5.61 7.53
N TYR A 149 11.73 4.74 8.45
CA TYR A 149 10.65 3.79 8.22
C TYR A 149 9.32 4.52 8.43
N LYS A 150 8.46 4.54 7.41
CA LYS A 150 7.23 5.35 7.39
C LYS A 150 6.10 4.61 6.68
N LYS A 151 4.87 4.85 7.13
CA LYS A 151 3.67 4.45 6.37
C LYS A 151 3.54 5.32 5.12
N TYR A 152 3.40 4.69 3.96
CA TYR A 152 3.16 5.37 2.70
C TYR A 152 1.71 5.88 2.66
N ALA A 153 1.50 7.12 2.21
CA ALA A 153 0.18 7.73 2.23
C ALA A 153 -0.82 7.00 1.33
N TRP A 154 -0.35 6.42 0.24
CA TRP A 154 -1.19 5.68 -0.70
C TRP A 154 -1.73 4.38 -0.12
N SER A 155 -0.87 3.58 0.48
CA SER A 155 -1.17 2.20 0.89
C SER A 155 -1.38 2.02 2.38
N SER A 156 -0.95 2.98 3.21
CA SER A 156 -0.76 2.81 4.65
C SER A 156 0.21 1.70 5.04
N SER A 157 0.91 1.09 4.08
CA SER A 157 1.95 0.10 4.34
C SER A 157 3.22 0.78 4.83
N GLY A 158 3.87 0.19 5.86
CA GLY A 158 5.17 0.67 6.34
C GLY A 158 6.28 0.22 5.39
N ASN A 159 7.20 1.14 5.07
CA ASN A 159 8.43 0.81 4.35
C ASN A 159 9.47 1.92 4.57
N LEU A 160 10.72 1.70 4.10
CA LEU A 160 11.72 2.75 4.08
C LEU A 160 11.26 3.89 3.16
N ALA A 161 11.39 5.12 3.62
CA ALA A 161 11.18 6.32 2.84
C ALA A 161 12.35 7.27 3.02
N ILE A 162 12.69 8.01 1.99
CA ILE A 162 13.69 9.08 2.06
C ILE A 162 12.97 10.42 1.99
N GLN A 163 13.18 11.24 3.01
CA GLN A 163 12.75 12.64 3.02
C GLN A 163 13.78 13.49 2.28
N ILE A 164 13.27 14.35 1.42
CA ILE A 164 14.03 15.35 0.67
C ILE A 164 13.44 16.75 0.87
N ASP A 165 14.21 17.78 0.68
CA ASP A 165 13.76 19.19 0.71
C ASP A 165 13.46 19.74 -0.68
N ALA A 166 13.80 18.99 -1.75
CA ALA A 166 13.37 19.33 -3.11
C ALA A 166 11.84 19.34 -3.20
N ALA A 167 11.28 20.36 -3.83
CA ALA A 167 9.84 20.52 -3.96
C ALA A 167 9.24 19.46 -4.90
N ILE A 168 8.37 18.60 -4.36
CA ILE A 168 7.51 17.69 -5.13
C ILE A 168 6.13 18.34 -5.23
N ASN A 169 5.73 18.70 -6.45
CA ASN A 169 4.43 19.27 -6.74
C ASN A 169 3.54 18.21 -7.44
N PRO A 170 2.19 18.36 -7.40
CA PRO A 170 1.31 17.51 -8.19
C PRO A 170 1.77 17.44 -9.65
N GLY A 171 1.83 16.23 -10.20
CA GLY A 171 2.38 15.96 -11.53
C GLY A 171 3.84 15.47 -11.52
N ASN A 172 4.65 15.79 -10.51
CA ASN A 172 5.99 15.21 -10.35
C ASN A 172 5.94 13.78 -9.80
N SER A 173 4.83 13.35 -9.21
CA SER A 173 4.63 11.99 -8.70
C SER A 173 4.98 10.94 -9.76
N GLY A 174 5.76 9.94 -9.35
CA GLY A 174 6.27 8.89 -10.26
C GLY A 174 7.52 9.28 -11.04
N GLY A 175 7.93 10.56 -11.00
CA GLY A 175 9.16 11.03 -11.61
C GLY A 175 10.42 10.61 -10.85
N PRO A 176 11.56 10.46 -11.55
CA PRO A 176 12.81 10.06 -10.90
C PRO A 176 13.40 11.18 -10.05
N VAL A 177 13.98 10.76 -8.93
CA VAL A 177 14.89 11.60 -8.13
C VAL A 177 16.30 11.02 -8.30
N MET A 178 17.23 11.84 -8.77
CA MET A 178 18.55 11.42 -9.22
C MET A 178 19.63 11.99 -8.32
N ASN A 179 20.73 11.26 -8.21
CA ASN A 179 22.00 11.75 -7.64
C ASN A 179 22.83 12.53 -8.69
N LYS A 180 23.99 13.03 -8.29
CA LYS A 180 24.94 13.75 -9.16
C LYS A 180 25.44 12.94 -10.38
N ASP A 181 25.35 11.61 -10.33
CA ASP A 181 25.78 10.70 -11.41
C ASP A 181 24.62 10.34 -12.35
N ASN A 182 23.49 11.08 -12.26
CA ASN A 182 22.25 10.83 -13.00
C ASN A 182 21.66 9.42 -12.79
N LYS A 183 21.88 8.81 -11.63
CA LYS A 183 21.27 7.54 -11.25
C LYS A 183 20.06 7.79 -10.36
N ILE A 184 18.99 7.03 -10.57
CA ILE A 184 17.76 7.10 -9.78
C ILE A 184 18.04 6.59 -8.37
N VAL A 185 17.91 7.47 -7.36
CA VAL A 185 17.98 7.12 -5.94
C VAL A 185 16.59 6.87 -5.35
N GLY A 186 15.55 7.27 -6.06
CA GLY A 186 14.15 7.01 -5.71
C GLY A 186 13.17 7.60 -6.70
N ILE A 187 11.88 7.31 -6.47
CA ILE A 187 10.75 7.84 -7.24
C ILE A 187 9.94 8.78 -6.35
N ALA A 188 9.59 9.95 -6.90
CA ALA A 188 8.78 10.95 -6.21
C ALA A 188 7.41 10.37 -5.82
N MET A 189 7.10 10.35 -4.52
CA MET A 189 5.90 9.74 -3.99
C MET A 189 4.88 10.79 -3.54
N GLN A 190 5.22 11.58 -2.52
CA GLN A 190 4.27 12.50 -1.91
C GLN A 190 4.93 13.71 -1.26
N LYS A 191 4.16 14.81 -1.17
CA LYS A 191 4.47 15.95 -0.32
C LYS A 191 3.66 15.86 0.99
N MET A 192 4.25 16.29 2.09
CA MET A 192 3.51 16.46 3.35
C MET A 192 2.66 17.73 3.27
N SER A 193 1.33 17.59 3.30
CA SER A 193 0.41 18.72 3.11
C SER A 193 0.45 19.76 4.25
N THR A 194 0.96 19.39 5.42
CA THR A 194 0.98 20.19 6.64
C THR A 194 2.31 20.89 6.90
N ALA A 195 3.32 20.70 6.02
CA ALA A 195 4.64 21.30 6.21
C ALA A 195 5.27 21.68 4.86
N ASP A 196 5.98 22.78 4.82
CA ASP A 196 6.73 23.22 3.65
C ASP A 196 8.07 22.46 3.55
N ASN A 197 8.50 22.22 2.31
CA ASN A 197 9.78 21.57 1.99
C ASN A 197 9.97 20.17 2.61
N ILE A 198 8.89 19.44 2.86
CA ILE A 198 8.93 18.03 3.26
C ILE A 198 8.29 17.20 2.16
N SER A 199 9.14 16.54 1.40
CA SER A 199 8.75 15.60 0.35
C SER A 199 9.35 14.24 0.63
N TYR A 200 8.71 13.18 0.14
CA TYR A 200 9.17 11.80 0.31
C TYR A 200 9.31 11.12 -1.04
N ILE A 201 10.29 10.23 -1.12
CA ILE A 201 10.53 9.37 -2.27
C ILE A 201 10.52 7.90 -1.84
N VAL A 202 10.11 7.03 -2.76
CA VAL A 202 10.30 5.57 -2.65
C VAL A 202 11.76 5.30 -3.01
N PRO A 203 12.59 4.76 -2.09
CA PRO A 203 14.03 4.59 -2.33
C PRO A 203 14.34 3.49 -3.34
N ALA A 204 15.50 3.58 -3.97
CA ALA A 204 15.98 2.60 -4.95
C ALA A 204 16.01 1.15 -4.42
N ILE A 205 16.28 0.92 -3.13
CA ILE A 205 16.24 -0.42 -2.53
C ILE A 205 14.82 -1.03 -2.58
N VAL A 206 13.79 -0.23 -2.29
CA VAL A 206 12.38 -0.68 -2.39
C VAL A 206 11.99 -0.92 -3.85
N ILE A 207 12.48 -0.07 -4.76
CA ILE A 207 12.28 -0.27 -6.20
C ILE A 207 12.93 -1.57 -6.65
N ASN A 208 14.16 -1.86 -6.23
CA ASN A 208 14.87 -3.11 -6.57
C ASN A 208 14.17 -4.35 -6.01
N THR A 209 13.58 -4.26 -4.81
CA THR A 209 12.76 -5.34 -4.24
C THR A 209 11.55 -5.61 -5.12
N PHE A 210 10.82 -4.58 -5.55
CA PHE A 210 9.70 -4.71 -6.48
C PHE A 210 10.12 -5.25 -7.84
N LEU A 211 11.23 -4.74 -8.43
CA LEU A 211 11.74 -5.23 -9.71
C LEU A 211 12.25 -6.67 -9.62
N THR A 212 12.64 -7.13 -8.45
CA THR A 212 13.02 -8.53 -8.22
C THR A 212 11.80 -9.43 -8.11
N ASP A 213 10.77 -8.97 -7.40
CA ASP A 213 9.48 -9.66 -7.26
C ASP A 213 8.85 -9.99 -8.62
N ILE A 214 8.84 -9.04 -9.53
CA ILE A 214 8.18 -9.21 -10.85
C ILE A 214 8.99 -9.99 -11.90
N LYS A 215 10.21 -10.48 -11.59
CA LYS A 215 11.06 -11.19 -12.57
C LYS A 215 10.46 -12.48 -13.08
N ASP A 216 9.68 -13.17 -12.28
CA ASP A 216 8.99 -14.40 -12.65
C ASP A 216 7.67 -14.17 -13.38
N GLY A 217 7.28 -12.89 -13.56
CA GLY A 217 6.05 -12.47 -14.24
C GLY A 217 4.85 -12.31 -13.33
N LYS A 218 5.03 -12.41 -12.01
CA LYS A 218 3.98 -12.25 -11.00
C LYS A 218 4.32 -11.12 -10.04
N VAL A 219 3.33 -10.67 -9.28
CA VAL A 219 3.50 -9.72 -8.18
C VAL A 219 3.06 -10.46 -6.91
N ASP A 220 4.03 -10.98 -6.15
CA ASP A 220 3.77 -11.59 -4.84
C ASP A 220 3.59 -10.51 -3.76
N GLY A 221 4.20 -9.33 -3.98
CA GLY A 221 4.08 -8.15 -3.13
C GLY A 221 5.11 -8.10 -2.00
N PHE A 222 4.88 -7.19 -1.07
CA PHE A 222 5.74 -7.00 0.09
C PHE A 222 5.23 -7.80 1.27
N ALA A 223 6.14 -8.18 2.16
CA ALA A 223 5.81 -8.91 3.37
C ALA A 223 4.74 -8.17 4.18
N TYR A 224 3.81 -8.92 4.72
CA TYR A 224 2.84 -8.44 5.69
C TYR A 224 2.55 -9.53 6.72
N THR A 225 2.72 -9.19 7.99
CA THR A 225 2.38 -10.09 9.10
C THR A 225 1.49 -9.38 10.11
N ARG A 226 0.62 -10.13 10.75
CA ARG A 226 -0.19 -9.65 11.87
C ARG A 226 0.55 -9.73 13.21
N THR A 227 1.76 -10.25 13.22
CA THR A 227 2.63 -10.25 14.40
C THR A 227 2.93 -8.83 14.84
N LYS A 228 2.74 -8.54 16.12
CA LYS A 228 2.95 -7.20 16.70
C LYS A 228 3.98 -7.27 17.80
N THR A 229 4.71 -6.18 17.96
CA THR A 229 5.74 -6.04 18.98
C THR A 229 5.51 -4.80 19.82
N MET A 230 6.11 -4.77 20.99
CA MET A 230 6.10 -3.64 21.92
C MET A 230 7.53 -3.39 22.40
N ASN A 231 7.88 -2.11 22.55
CA ASN A 231 9.14 -1.68 23.12
C ASN A 231 9.30 -2.16 24.59
N ILE A 232 10.53 -2.53 24.97
CA ILE A 232 10.86 -2.91 26.36
C ILE A 232 11.90 -1.89 26.89
N GLU A 233 11.40 -0.79 27.43
CA GLU A 233 12.25 0.26 28.02
C GLU A 233 12.30 0.16 29.54
N ASN A 234 11.22 -0.33 30.17
CA ASN A 234 11.08 -0.45 31.62
C ASN A 234 11.97 -1.57 32.18
N ASP A 235 12.80 -1.25 33.20
CA ASP A 235 13.77 -2.19 33.76
C ASP A 235 13.11 -3.39 34.47
N THR A 236 11.99 -3.18 35.16
CA THR A 236 11.21 -4.28 35.78
C THR A 236 10.69 -5.25 34.72
N MET A 237 10.28 -4.72 33.58
CA MET A 237 9.83 -5.54 32.46
C MET A 237 10.98 -6.33 31.84
N LYS A 238 12.17 -5.71 31.68
CA LYS A 238 13.38 -6.43 31.25
C LYS A 238 13.72 -7.57 32.20
N GLU A 239 13.74 -7.31 33.49
CA GLU A 239 14.01 -8.32 34.55
C GLU A 239 12.99 -9.46 34.47
N TYR A 240 11.70 -9.14 34.35
CA TYR A 240 10.63 -10.14 34.26
C TYR A 240 10.82 -11.10 33.08
N PHE A 241 11.19 -10.59 31.92
CA PHE A 241 11.47 -11.40 30.71
C PHE A 241 12.90 -11.96 30.67
N GLY A 242 13.78 -11.60 31.61
CA GLY A 242 15.19 -12.01 31.62
C GLY A 242 16.02 -11.32 30.53
N LEU A 243 15.61 -10.12 30.11
CA LEU A 243 16.33 -9.33 29.10
C LEU A 243 17.47 -8.55 29.78
N ILE A 244 18.71 -8.91 29.49
CA ILE A 244 19.89 -8.24 30.04
C ILE A 244 20.23 -6.98 29.25
N ASP A 245 20.17 -7.07 27.93
CA ASP A 245 20.62 -6.02 27.03
C ASP A 245 19.46 -5.19 26.43
N SER A 246 19.08 -5.55 25.21
CA SER A 246 18.02 -4.88 24.45
C SER A 246 17.21 -5.87 23.63
N GLY A 247 15.99 -5.49 23.32
CA GLY A 247 15.07 -6.28 22.53
C GLY A 247 13.66 -5.72 22.58
N ILE A 248 12.74 -6.34 21.84
CA ILE A 248 11.33 -5.98 21.81
C ILE A 248 10.45 -7.20 22.03
N LEU A 249 9.32 -7.00 22.70
CA LEU A 249 8.39 -8.07 23.06
C LEU A 249 7.39 -8.36 21.95
N VAL A 250 7.19 -9.63 21.62
CA VAL A 250 6.09 -10.09 20.77
C VAL A 250 4.78 -10.07 21.57
N THR A 251 3.84 -9.21 21.19
CA THR A 251 2.56 -9.00 21.87
C THR A 251 1.36 -9.58 21.12
N ASN A 252 1.53 -9.93 19.88
CA ASN A 252 0.57 -10.68 19.08
C ASN A 252 1.33 -11.50 18.05
N VAL A 253 0.83 -12.70 17.75
CA VAL A 253 1.41 -13.60 16.75
C VAL A 253 0.39 -13.80 15.65
N ASP A 254 0.84 -13.77 14.40
CA ASP A 254 0.00 -14.17 13.28
C ASP A 254 -0.42 -15.63 13.43
N ILE A 255 -1.67 -15.95 13.12
CA ILE A 255 -2.18 -17.31 13.24
C ILE A 255 -1.41 -18.33 12.37
N GLU A 256 -0.80 -17.85 11.30
CA GLU A 256 0.01 -18.67 10.40
C GLU A 256 1.47 -18.78 10.85
N ASP A 257 1.87 -18.05 11.90
CA ASP A 257 3.23 -18.14 12.46
C ASP A 257 3.34 -19.35 13.36
N THR A 258 4.25 -20.24 13.03
CA THR A 258 4.63 -21.39 13.85
C THR A 258 5.97 -21.19 14.54
N GLU A 259 6.74 -20.21 14.08
CA GLU A 259 8.11 -19.96 14.50
C GLU A 259 8.19 -19.02 15.71
N LEU A 260 7.42 -17.91 15.69
CA LEU A 260 7.34 -16.97 16.80
C LEU A 260 6.17 -17.29 17.71
N GLN A 261 6.29 -16.92 18.99
CA GLN A 261 5.28 -17.13 20.02
C GLN A 261 5.00 -15.85 20.79
N LEU A 262 3.81 -15.77 21.38
CA LEU A 262 3.48 -14.70 22.31
C LEU A 262 4.48 -14.68 23.47
N ASN A 263 4.96 -13.51 23.85
CA ASN A 263 5.98 -13.26 24.88
C ASN A 263 7.41 -13.64 24.49
N ASP A 264 7.70 -14.00 23.25
CA ASP A 264 9.08 -14.00 22.76
C ASP A 264 9.65 -12.58 22.82
N VAL A 265 10.92 -12.45 23.18
CA VAL A 265 11.65 -11.17 23.08
C VAL A 265 12.62 -11.27 21.91
N LEU A 266 12.43 -10.47 20.88
CA LEU A 266 13.32 -10.44 19.71
C LEU A 266 14.58 -9.65 20.07
N LEU A 267 15.75 -10.29 19.97
CA LEU A 267 17.05 -9.71 20.32
C LEU A 267 17.83 -9.22 19.10
N SER A 268 17.81 -10.00 18.03
CA SER A 268 18.47 -9.66 16.77
C SER A 268 17.73 -10.26 15.58
N ILE A 269 17.95 -9.65 14.40
CA ILE A 269 17.49 -10.15 13.11
C ILE A 269 18.67 -10.15 12.14
N ASN A 270 18.97 -11.29 11.51
CA ASN A 270 20.12 -11.47 10.59
C ASN A 270 21.45 -10.97 11.20
N GLY A 271 21.66 -11.21 12.51
CA GLY A 271 22.84 -10.76 13.25
C GLY A 271 22.85 -9.26 13.62
N LYS A 272 21.84 -8.47 13.22
CA LYS A 272 21.70 -7.07 13.61
C LYS A 272 20.90 -6.98 14.90
N ARG A 273 21.51 -6.39 15.94
CA ARG A 273 20.90 -6.21 17.25
C ARG A 273 19.67 -5.31 17.17
N ILE A 274 18.56 -5.72 17.79
CA ILE A 274 17.34 -4.93 17.92
C ILE A 274 17.41 -4.15 19.23
N SER A 275 17.33 -2.82 19.12
CA SER A 275 17.28 -1.91 20.28
C SER A 275 15.91 -1.96 20.96
N ASN A 276 15.80 -1.43 22.20
CA ASN A 276 14.53 -1.40 22.95
C ASN A 276 13.41 -0.62 22.27
N ASP A 277 13.74 0.24 21.33
CA ASP A 277 12.80 1.03 20.48
C ASP A 277 12.49 0.33 19.14
N GLY A 278 12.86 -0.94 18.96
CA GLY A 278 12.60 -1.73 17.76
C GLY A 278 13.43 -1.33 16.55
N LYS A 279 14.57 -0.66 16.75
CA LYS A 279 15.45 -0.24 15.64
C LYS A 279 16.71 -1.08 15.56
N ILE A 280 17.24 -1.15 14.34
CA ILE A 280 18.51 -1.77 13.98
C ILE A 280 19.41 -0.73 13.30
N ASP A 281 20.71 -0.94 13.32
CA ASP A 281 21.66 -0.19 12.51
C ASP A 281 21.68 -0.71 11.08
N SER A 282 21.65 0.19 10.12
CA SER A 282 21.69 -0.10 8.69
C SER A 282 22.53 0.92 7.92
N LYS A 283 22.79 0.68 6.63
CA LYS A 283 23.44 1.69 5.76
C LYS A 283 22.61 2.98 5.60
N TYR A 284 21.31 2.93 5.94
CA TYR A 284 20.39 4.05 5.95
C TYR A 284 20.22 4.71 7.33
N GLY A 285 21.11 4.41 8.28
CA GLY A 285 21.03 4.83 9.68
C GLY A 285 20.20 3.88 10.53
N ARG A 286 19.67 4.37 11.64
CA ARG A 286 18.83 3.58 12.56
C ARG A 286 17.40 3.52 12.03
N VAL A 287 16.97 2.34 11.56
CA VAL A 287 15.65 2.08 10.98
C VAL A 287 14.89 1.01 11.78
N ASN A 288 13.57 0.91 11.61
CA ASN A 288 12.77 -0.17 12.20
C ASN A 288 13.31 -1.53 11.73
N PHE A 289 13.33 -2.54 12.60
CA PHE A 289 13.84 -3.89 12.30
C PHE A 289 13.09 -4.58 11.15
N ASN A 290 11.83 -4.21 10.88
CA ASN A 290 11.06 -4.70 9.74
C ASN A 290 11.73 -4.39 8.40
N PHE A 291 12.64 -3.41 8.35
CA PHE A 291 13.49 -3.16 7.17
C PHE A 291 14.20 -4.42 6.66
N GLU A 292 14.62 -5.32 7.55
CA GLU A 292 15.26 -6.60 7.18
C GLU A 292 14.28 -7.60 6.54
N ILE A 293 12.98 -7.39 6.72
CA ILE A 293 11.92 -8.23 6.16
C ILE A 293 11.41 -7.61 4.85
N ASP A 294 11.10 -6.31 4.87
CA ASP A 294 10.40 -5.64 3.77
C ASP A 294 11.23 -5.49 2.49
N ASN A 295 12.57 -5.62 2.60
CA ASN A 295 13.47 -5.58 1.45
C ASN A 295 13.93 -6.97 0.99
N ARG A 296 13.12 -8.00 1.29
CA ARG A 296 13.30 -9.39 0.85
C ARG A 296 12.06 -9.90 0.14
N GLN A 297 12.19 -11.05 -0.50
CA GLN A 297 11.08 -11.68 -1.20
C GLN A 297 10.22 -12.52 -0.23
N ILE A 298 8.94 -12.68 -0.56
CA ILE A 298 8.08 -13.62 0.12
C ILE A 298 8.64 -15.03 -0.07
N GLY A 299 8.76 -15.77 1.04
CA GLY A 299 9.38 -17.09 1.06
C GLY A 299 10.85 -17.10 1.48
N ASP A 300 11.55 -15.95 1.46
CA ASP A 300 12.90 -15.83 2.02
C ASP A 300 12.89 -16.12 3.52
N ILE A 301 14.06 -16.46 4.07
CA ILE A 301 14.24 -16.74 5.49
C ILE A 301 15.05 -15.61 6.13
N VAL A 302 14.57 -15.11 7.26
CA VAL A 302 15.32 -14.26 8.17
C VAL A 302 15.57 -15.02 9.46
N ARG A 303 16.74 -14.81 10.06
CA ARG A 303 17.14 -15.47 11.30
C ARG A 303 16.99 -14.53 12.47
N TYR A 304 16.13 -14.90 13.41
CA TYR A 304 16.00 -14.21 14.70
C TYR A 304 16.82 -14.91 15.78
N GLU A 305 17.43 -14.13 16.65
CA GLU A 305 17.82 -14.55 17.97
C GLU A 305 16.78 -14.01 18.96
N ILE A 306 16.21 -14.86 19.79
CA ILE A 306 15.10 -14.51 20.69
C ILE A 306 15.35 -15.03 22.11
N LEU A 307 14.66 -14.43 23.10
CA LEU A 307 14.43 -15.04 24.41
C LEU A 307 13.03 -15.63 24.43
N ARG A 308 12.95 -16.94 24.66
CA ARG A 308 11.72 -17.68 24.92
C ARG A 308 11.82 -18.31 26.30
N ASN A 309 10.93 -17.94 27.22
CA ASN A 309 10.98 -18.39 28.61
C ASN A 309 12.38 -18.18 29.25
N LYS A 310 12.96 -16.98 29.05
CA LYS A 310 14.31 -16.59 29.53
C LYS A 310 15.46 -17.39 28.90
N THR A 311 15.21 -18.27 27.97
CA THR A 311 16.22 -19.04 27.23
C THR A 311 16.47 -18.42 25.87
N ARG A 312 17.75 -18.18 25.55
CA ARG A 312 18.17 -17.66 24.24
C ARG A 312 18.15 -18.79 23.22
N ILE A 313 17.41 -18.62 22.15
CA ILE A 313 17.30 -19.56 21.03
C ILE A 313 17.36 -18.82 19.69
N THR A 314 17.69 -19.55 18.63
CA THR A 314 17.66 -19.06 17.26
C THR A 314 16.43 -19.62 16.56
N VAL A 315 15.77 -18.77 15.79
CA VAL A 315 14.57 -19.12 15.04
C VAL A 315 14.73 -18.65 13.58
N ASP A 316 14.59 -19.57 12.64
CA ASP A 316 14.51 -19.25 11.22
C ASP A 316 13.05 -18.94 10.88
N TYR A 317 12.78 -17.68 10.51
CA TYR A 317 11.45 -17.17 10.20
C TYR A 317 11.28 -17.03 8.69
N LYS A 318 10.29 -17.72 8.15
CA LYS A 318 9.93 -17.61 6.73
C LYS A 318 9.06 -16.40 6.48
N ILE A 319 9.50 -15.49 5.61
CA ILE A 319 8.75 -14.28 5.26
C ILE A 319 7.45 -14.65 4.56
N LYS A 320 6.33 -14.07 4.98
CA LYS A 320 4.97 -14.36 4.53
C LYS A 320 4.22 -13.09 4.15
N TYR A 321 3.16 -13.29 3.38
CA TYR A 321 2.11 -12.32 3.20
C TYR A 321 0.81 -12.86 3.81
N SER A 322 0.48 -12.39 5.01
CA SER A 322 -0.79 -12.73 5.67
C SER A 322 -1.86 -11.74 5.23
N LYS A 323 -2.84 -12.21 4.45
CA LYS A 323 -3.90 -11.34 3.91
C LYS A 323 -4.65 -10.63 5.05
N PRO A 324 -4.74 -9.28 5.03
CA PRO A 324 -5.51 -8.54 6.03
C PRO A 324 -6.99 -8.91 5.97
N ILE A 325 -7.64 -9.00 7.14
CA ILE A 325 -9.09 -9.28 7.24
C ILE A 325 -9.90 -8.07 6.77
N VAL A 326 -9.36 -6.87 6.97
CA VAL A 326 -9.90 -5.61 6.46
C VAL A 326 -8.84 -5.00 5.54
N PRO A 327 -8.83 -5.35 4.24
CA PRO A 327 -7.81 -4.89 3.30
C PRO A 327 -8.11 -3.50 2.75
N PHE A 328 -7.08 -2.82 2.22
CA PHE A 328 -7.29 -1.90 1.10
C PHE A 328 -7.50 -2.70 -0.19
N GLU A 329 -8.50 -2.33 -0.96
CA GLU A 329 -8.71 -2.87 -2.30
C GLU A 329 -8.36 -1.81 -3.35
N TYR A 330 -7.68 -2.25 -4.40
CA TYR A 330 -7.22 -1.41 -5.50
C TYR A 330 -7.74 -1.98 -6.82
N ASP A 331 -8.00 -1.11 -7.79
CA ASP A 331 -8.31 -1.47 -9.17
C ASP A 331 -9.53 -2.39 -9.36
N LYS A 332 -10.35 -2.53 -8.31
CA LYS A 332 -11.55 -3.37 -8.30
C LYS A 332 -12.77 -2.56 -7.91
N GLU A 333 -13.89 -2.91 -8.51
CA GLU A 333 -15.16 -2.40 -8.05
C GLU A 333 -15.57 -3.10 -6.73
N PRO A 334 -16.10 -2.35 -5.75
CA PRO A 334 -16.47 -2.94 -4.47
C PRO A 334 -17.64 -3.92 -4.64
N LYS A 335 -17.54 -5.05 -3.94
CA LYS A 335 -18.62 -6.04 -3.86
C LYS A 335 -19.75 -5.50 -3.02
N TYR A 336 -20.98 -5.90 -3.32
CA TYR A 336 -22.15 -5.59 -2.52
C TYR A 336 -23.25 -6.64 -2.66
N PHE A 337 -24.16 -6.66 -1.70
CA PHE A 337 -25.38 -7.47 -1.71
C PHE A 337 -26.52 -6.69 -1.04
N ILE A 338 -27.67 -6.62 -1.70
CA ILE A 338 -28.88 -5.98 -1.23
C ILE A 338 -29.90 -7.07 -0.91
N TYR A 339 -30.30 -7.17 0.35
CA TYR A 339 -31.28 -8.16 0.80
C TYR A 339 -32.37 -7.49 1.64
N GLY A 340 -33.63 -7.59 1.19
CA GLY A 340 -34.72 -6.89 1.84
C GLY A 340 -34.52 -5.36 1.94
N GLY A 341 -33.76 -4.76 1.03
CA GLY A 341 -33.37 -3.35 1.02
C GLY A 341 -32.22 -2.98 1.95
N LEU A 342 -31.73 -3.91 2.75
CA LEU A 342 -30.52 -3.71 3.56
C LEU A 342 -29.30 -3.96 2.67
N THR A 343 -28.25 -3.18 2.84
CA THR A 343 -27.09 -3.20 1.96
C THR A 343 -25.83 -3.70 2.69
N PHE A 344 -25.19 -4.71 2.15
CA PHE A 344 -24.02 -5.37 2.72
C PHE A 344 -22.83 -5.31 1.78
N SER A 345 -21.62 -5.24 2.33
CA SER A 345 -20.36 -5.23 1.58
C SER A 345 -19.24 -5.87 2.41
N PRO A 346 -18.16 -6.35 1.78
CA PRO A 346 -16.93 -6.59 2.52
C PRO A 346 -16.48 -5.31 3.25
N LEU A 347 -16.08 -5.44 4.50
CA LEU A 347 -15.46 -4.34 5.21
C LEU A 347 -14.05 -4.12 4.67
N THR A 348 -13.77 -2.93 4.17
CA THR A 348 -12.46 -2.54 3.61
C THR A 348 -11.97 -1.24 4.24
N LEU A 349 -10.66 -1.00 4.20
CA LEU A 349 -10.09 0.28 4.61
C LEU A 349 -10.57 1.42 3.71
N ASN A 350 -10.87 1.15 2.44
CA ASN A 350 -11.48 2.11 1.53
C ASN A 350 -12.82 2.65 2.05
N TYR A 351 -13.67 1.78 2.60
CA TYR A 351 -14.92 2.19 3.21
C TYR A 351 -14.67 3.00 4.50
N LEU A 352 -13.81 2.49 5.39
CA LEU A 352 -13.50 3.14 6.66
C LEU A 352 -12.91 4.54 6.48
N THR A 353 -12.04 4.76 5.49
CA THR A 353 -11.48 6.09 5.19
C THR A 353 -12.54 7.12 4.80
N LYS A 354 -13.70 6.68 4.30
CA LYS A 354 -14.81 7.56 3.92
C LYS A 354 -15.74 7.91 5.08
N LEU A 355 -15.60 7.25 6.23
CA LEU A 355 -16.46 7.50 7.42
C LEU A 355 -15.92 8.57 8.36
N ASN A 356 -14.85 9.27 8.01
CA ASN A 356 -14.16 10.28 8.82
C ASN A 356 -13.83 9.84 10.26
N ASN A 357 -12.54 9.76 10.58
CA ASN A 357 -11.98 9.66 11.92
C ASN A 357 -11.96 8.28 12.58
N GLN A 358 -10.82 7.65 12.60
CA GLN A 358 -10.38 6.51 13.43
C GLN A 358 -10.08 5.22 12.64
N VAL A 359 -9.68 5.35 11.38
CA VAL A 359 -9.26 4.20 10.56
C VAL A 359 -8.14 3.42 11.24
N GLU A 360 -7.15 4.10 11.83
CA GLU A 360 -6.01 3.40 12.46
C GLU A 360 -6.41 2.59 13.71
N SER A 361 -7.32 3.12 14.54
CA SER A 361 -7.79 2.40 15.74
C SER A 361 -8.74 1.26 15.37
N ALA A 362 -9.60 1.45 14.39
CA ALA A 362 -10.51 0.43 13.89
C ALA A 362 -9.76 -0.69 13.17
N GLU A 363 -8.81 -0.36 12.28
CA GLU A 363 -7.94 -1.32 11.60
C GLU A 363 -7.18 -2.19 12.60
N VAL A 364 -6.52 -1.56 13.56
CA VAL A 364 -5.75 -2.26 14.60
C VAL A 364 -6.66 -3.12 15.46
N THR A 365 -7.83 -2.66 15.83
CA THR A 365 -8.76 -3.40 16.68
C THR A 365 -9.37 -4.57 15.93
N LEU A 366 -9.84 -4.37 14.69
CA LEU A 366 -10.48 -5.41 13.89
C LEU A 366 -9.49 -6.47 13.41
N ASN A 367 -8.27 -6.09 13.08
CA ASN A 367 -7.20 -7.03 12.71
C ASN A 367 -6.57 -7.74 13.92
N LYS A 368 -6.73 -7.21 15.15
CA LYS A 368 -6.25 -7.87 16.39
C LYS A 368 -7.19 -8.93 16.95
N GLN A 369 -8.50 -8.86 16.68
CA GLN A 369 -9.51 -9.66 17.37
C GLN A 369 -9.55 -11.14 16.96
N GLU A 370 -8.71 -11.61 16.02
CA GLU A 370 -8.93 -12.90 15.39
C GLU A 370 -7.77 -13.88 15.52
N LYS A 371 -7.57 -14.33 16.75
CA LYS A 371 -6.59 -15.38 17.05
C LYS A 371 -7.04 -16.81 16.68
N ASN A 372 -8.33 -17.06 16.46
CA ASN A 372 -8.88 -18.41 16.27
C ASN A 372 -10.05 -18.43 15.29
N SER A 373 -10.17 -17.47 14.38
CA SER A 373 -11.39 -17.42 13.60
C SER A 373 -11.18 -18.02 12.22
N GLU A 374 -12.14 -18.87 11.85
CA GLU A 374 -12.41 -19.26 10.47
C GLU A 374 -12.80 -18.04 9.59
N VAL A 375 -12.78 -16.84 10.17
CA VAL A 375 -13.14 -15.59 9.50
C VAL A 375 -11.95 -15.07 8.72
N THR A 376 -12.09 -15.00 7.42
CA THR A 376 -11.08 -14.51 6.48
C THR A 376 -11.39 -13.11 5.96
N GLN A 377 -12.63 -12.62 6.15
CA GLN A 377 -13.08 -11.30 5.74
C GLN A 377 -14.27 -10.85 6.57
N ARG A 378 -14.29 -9.59 6.99
CA ARG A 378 -15.45 -9.01 7.67
C ARG A 378 -16.49 -8.55 6.66
N VAL A 379 -17.78 -8.71 7.03
CA VAL A 379 -18.93 -8.18 6.30
C VAL A 379 -19.54 -7.04 7.10
N ILE A 380 -19.86 -5.94 6.44
CA ILE A 380 -20.51 -4.79 7.05
C ILE A 380 -21.88 -4.55 6.47
N TRP A 381 -22.86 -4.24 7.33
CA TRP A 381 -24.11 -3.62 6.93
C TRP A 381 -23.88 -2.12 6.74
N LEU A 382 -23.93 -1.64 5.51
CA LEU A 382 -23.68 -0.24 5.14
C LEU A 382 -24.77 0.69 5.70
N GLN A 383 -24.49 1.99 5.73
CA GLN A 383 -25.44 2.99 6.27
C GLN A 383 -26.69 3.15 5.39
N THR A 384 -26.59 2.94 4.09
CA THR A 384 -27.71 3.09 3.15
C THR A 384 -28.68 1.94 3.27
N ILE A 385 -29.95 2.23 3.41
CA ILE A 385 -31.10 1.31 3.40
C ILE A 385 -32.07 1.77 2.32
N PHE A 386 -32.43 0.88 1.41
CA PHE A 386 -33.52 1.09 0.45
C PHE A 386 -34.84 0.79 1.15
N ALA A 387 -35.53 1.86 1.61
CA ALA A 387 -36.71 1.76 2.43
C ALA A 387 -37.82 0.95 1.73
N HIS A 388 -38.35 -0.06 2.43
CA HIS A 388 -39.44 -0.90 1.98
C HIS A 388 -40.22 -1.43 3.19
N LYS A 389 -41.45 -1.92 2.99
CA LYS A 389 -42.27 -2.44 4.10
C LYS A 389 -41.60 -3.57 4.89
N VAL A 390 -40.71 -4.36 4.24
CA VAL A 390 -40.03 -5.52 4.87
C VAL A 390 -38.91 -5.07 5.85
N ASN A 391 -38.37 -3.87 5.71
CA ASN A 391 -37.27 -3.36 6.53
C ASN A 391 -37.67 -2.16 7.40
N ARG A 392 -38.97 -1.91 7.57
CA ARG A 392 -39.48 -0.79 8.35
C ARG A 392 -38.91 -0.79 9.77
N GLY A 393 -38.35 0.35 10.19
CA GLY A 393 -37.81 0.56 11.53
C GLY A 393 -36.36 0.14 11.73
N TYR A 394 -35.73 -0.50 10.74
CA TYR A 394 -34.28 -0.75 10.78
C TYR A 394 -33.49 0.48 10.40
N ALA A 395 -32.35 0.68 11.09
CA ALA A 395 -31.36 1.72 10.81
C ALA A 395 -29.95 1.15 10.97
N SER A 396 -29.04 1.57 10.13
CA SER A 396 -27.65 1.12 10.18
C SER A 396 -26.70 2.31 10.40
N ASN A 397 -25.74 2.12 11.29
CA ASN A 397 -24.60 3.00 11.50
C ASN A 397 -23.28 2.32 11.11
N GLY A 398 -23.34 1.29 10.26
CA GLY A 398 -22.15 0.53 9.88
C GLY A 398 -21.85 -0.61 10.85
N PHE A 399 -22.79 -1.56 11.01
CA PHE A 399 -22.61 -2.71 11.91
C PHE A 399 -21.91 -3.88 11.22
N ILE A 400 -20.94 -4.49 11.91
CA ILE A 400 -20.23 -5.68 11.43
C ILE A 400 -21.08 -6.92 11.68
N VAL A 401 -21.33 -7.69 10.63
CA VAL A 401 -22.04 -8.98 10.67
C VAL A 401 -21.17 -10.03 11.36
N THR A 402 -21.77 -10.80 12.28
CA THR A 402 -21.11 -11.90 12.98
C THR A 402 -21.67 -13.27 12.63
N LYS A 403 -23.01 -13.40 12.54
CA LYS A 403 -23.69 -14.67 12.28
C LYS A 403 -24.92 -14.49 11.38
N VAL A 404 -25.29 -15.54 10.69
CA VAL A 404 -26.60 -15.71 10.06
C VAL A 404 -27.22 -16.99 10.60
N ASN A 405 -28.45 -16.92 11.12
CA ASN A 405 -29.16 -18.03 11.76
C ASN A 405 -28.27 -18.84 12.73
N GLY A 406 -27.50 -18.13 13.58
CA GLY A 406 -26.61 -18.71 14.58
C GLY A 406 -25.25 -19.21 14.06
N THR A 407 -25.04 -19.29 12.75
CA THR A 407 -23.77 -19.75 12.14
C THR A 407 -22.84 -18.59 11.86
N ILE A 408 -21.56 -18.73 12.22
CA ILE A 408 -20.52 -17.69 12.04
C ILE A 408 -20.30 -17.40 10.56
N VAL A 409 -20.27 -16.12 10.19
CA VAL A 409 -19.94 -15.65 8.84
C VAL A 409 -18.41 -15.62 8.67
N LYS A 410 -17.90 -16.41 7.69
CA LYS A 410 -16.45 -16.51 7.41
C LYS A 410 -15.93 -15.40 6.50
N ASP A 411 -16.70 -15.08 5.47
CA ASP A 411 -16.41 -14.04 4.47
C ASP A 411 -17.69 -13.57 3.78
N PHE A 412 -17.56 -12.63 2.85
CA PHE A 412 -18.70 -12.06 2.14
C PHE A 412 -19.43 -13.09 1.24
N ASN A 413 -18.70 -13.95 0.55
CA ASN A 413 -19.31 -14.96 -0.29
C ASN A 413 -20.07 -15.99 0.55
N HIS A 414 -19.51 -16.39 1.71
CA HIS A 414 -20.20 -17.25 2.68
C HIS A 414 -21.48 -16.59 3.19
N PHE A 415 -21.44 -15.30 3.55
CA PHE A 415 -22.62 -14.53 3.96
C PHE A 415 -23.73 -14.56 2.91
N VAL A 416 -23.39 -14.22 1.65
CA VAL A 416 -24.35 -14.23 0.53
C VAL A 416 -24.93 -15.62 0.33
N ASN A 417 -24.10 -16.66 0.33
CA ASN A 417 -24.55 -18.05 0.17
C ASN A 417 -25.49 -18.51 1.30
N MET A 418 -25.22 -18.12 2.55
CA MET A 418 -26.08 -18.45 3.69
C MET A 418 -27.47 -17.80 3.55
N VAL A 419 -27.53 -16.53 3.14
CA VAL A 419 -28.80 -15.83 2.94
C VAL A 419 -29.56 -16.37 1.74
N ASP A 420 -28.89 -16.62 0.60
CA ASP A 420 -29.53 -17.16 -0.61
C ASP A 420 -30.12 -18.55 -0.40
N ASN A 421 -29.39 -19.42 0.30
CA ASN A 421 -29.79 -20.81 0.53
C ASN A 421 -30.64 -21.02 1.79
N CYS A 422 -30.96 -19.92 2.52
CA CYS A 422 -31.82 -20.01 3.69
C CYS A 422 -33.20 -20.54 3.32
N LYS A 423 -33.61 -21.62 4.00
CA LYS A 423 -34.92 -22.26 3.87
C LYS A 423 -35.82 -22.03 5.09
N ASP A 424 -35.23 -21.47 6.16
CA ASP A 424 -35.96 -21.13 7.38
C ASP A 424 -37.00 -20.03 7.09
N GLU A 425 -38.02 -19.95 7.90
CA GLU A 425 -39.04 -18.87 7.81
C GLU A 425 -38.44 -17.50 7.94
N TYR A 426 -37.34 -17.37 8.74
CA TYR A 426 -36.66 -16.12 9.00
C TYR A 426 -35.18 -16.21 8.68
N VAL A 427 -34.64 -15.12 8.09
CA VAL A 427 -33.22 -14.85 8.07
C VAL A 427 -32.92 -13.95 9.27
N VAL A 428 -32.09 -14.44 10.18
CA VAL A 428 -31.65 -13.72 11.38
C VAL A 428 -30.17 -13.35 11.21
N ILE A 429 -29.88 -12.07 11.18
CA ILE A 429 -28.51 -11.54 11.03
C ILE A 429 -28.10 -10.92 12.37
N ASP A 430 -27.05 -11.45 12.97
CA ASP A 430 -26.45 -10.95 14.20
C ASP A 430 -25.25 -10.06 13.89
N PHE A 431 -25.06 -8.99 14.68
CA PHE A 431 -24.00 -8.02 14.54
C PHE A 431 -23.15 -7.90 15.81
N VAL A 432 -21.98 -7.29 15.70
CA VAL A 432 -21.17 -6.89 16.86
C VAL A 432 -22.02 -5.98 17.76
N GLY A 433 -21.93 -6.17 19.08
CA GLY A 433 -22.71 -5.41 20.08
C GLY A 433 -24.12 -5.94 20.29
N ASN A 434 -24.39 -7.20 19.91
CA ASN A 434 -25.69 -7.88 20.11
C ASN A 434 -26.89 -7.27 19.36
N ASN A 435 -26.64 -6.39 18.39
CA ASN A 435 -27.69 -5.93 17.48
C ASN A 435 -28.14 -7.08 16.58
N LYS A 436 -29.40 -7.03 16.13
CA LYS A 436 -30.01 -8.09 15.33
C LYS A 436 -31.00 -7.54 14.32
N VAL A 437 -30.99 -8.14 13.14
CA VAL A 437 -32.03 -7.97 12.11
C VAL A 437 -32.72 -9.30 11.89
N VAL A 438 -34.03 -9.28 11.78
CA VAL A 438 -34.86 -10.44 11.47
C VAL A 438 -35.77 -10.09 10.31
N LEU A 439 -35.68 -10.86 9.21
CA LEU A 439 -36.52 -10.68 8.03
C LEU A 439 -37.23 -12.00 7.70
N LYS A 440 -38.47 -11.95 7.25
CA LYS A 440 -39.13 -13.12 6.67
C LYS A 440 -38.42 -13.43 5.34
N THR A 441 -37.91 -14.65 5.22
CA THR A 441 -37.04 -15.08 4.12
C THR A 441 -37.69 -14.85 2.75
N LYS A 442 -38.95 -15.30 2.58
CA LYS A 442 -39.66 -15.15 1.30
C LYS A 442 -39.94 -13.68 0.98
N GLU A 443 -40.49 -12.94 1.94
CA GLU A 443 -40.84 -11.51 1.75
C GLU A 443 -39.60 -10.66 1.39
N ALA A 444 -38.47 -10.92 2.05
CA ALA A 444 -37.25 -10.22 1.78
C ALA A 444 -36.66 -10.53 0.39
N LYS A 445 -36.74 -11.82 -0.05
CA LYS A 445 -36.31 -12.19 -1.41
C LYS A 445 -37.20 -11.54 -2.47
N ASP A 446 -38.51 -11.62 -2.30
CA ASP A 446 -39.51 -11.14 -3.27
C ASP A 446 -39.49 -9.59 -3.36
N SER A 447 -39.07 -8.89 -2.29
CA SER A 447 -39.07 -7.40 -2.22
C SER A 447 -38.09 -6.72 -3.20
N PHE A 448 -37.09 -7.44 -3.71
CA PHE A 448 -36.06 -6.81 -4.55
C PHE A 448 -36.62 -6.24 -5.86
N ALA A 449 -37.64 -6.86 -6.44
CA ALA A 449 -38.26 -6.35 -7.67
C ALA A 449 -38.85 -4.94 -7.46
N ASP A 450 -39.55 -4.73 -6.36
CA ASP A 450 -40.13 -3.44 -6.00
C ASP A 450 -39.04 -2.41 -5.65
N ILE A 451 -38.05 -2.83 -4.87
CA ILE A 451 -36.91 -1.99 -4.46
C ILE A 451 -36.11 -1.55 -5.70
N LYS A 452 -35.83 -2.48 -6.62
CA LYS A 452 -35.13 -2.21 -7.87
C LYS A 452 -35.83 -1.14 -8.69
N ASN A 453 -37.14 -1.26 -8.85
CA ASN A 453 -37.96 -0.33 -9.64
C ASN A 453 -38.07 1.04 -8.95
N THR A 454 -38.23 1.05 -7.61
CA THR A 454 -38.38 2.28 -6.85
C THR A 454 -37.10 3.12 -6.82
N TYR A 455 -35.94 2.49 -6.78
CA TYR A 455 -34.65 3.14 -6.61
C TYR A 455 -33.75 3.07 -7.83
N ASP A 456 -34.27 2.60 -8.99
CA ASP A 456 -33.53 2.44 -10.27
C ASP A 456 -32.21 1.67 -10.14
N LEU A 457 -32.23 0.57 -9.38
CA LEU A 457 -31.05 -0.27 -9.17
C LEU A 457 -30.84 -1.21 -10.36
N LYS A 458 -29.57 -1.40 -10.77
CA LYS A 458 -29.22 -2.31 -11.87
C LYS A 458 -29.26 -3.78 -11.41
N SER A 459 -28.78 -4.07 -10.22
CA SER A 459 -28.67 -5.43 -9.65
C SER A 459 -28.76 -5.40 -8.14
N ASP A 460 -29.15 -6.53 -7.55
CA ASP A 460 -29.09 -6.74 -6.10
C ASP A 460 -27.66 -6.99 -5.60
N ARG A 461 -26.73 -7.29 -6.48
CA ARG A 461 -25.38 -7.70 -6.08
C ARG A 461 -24.28 -7.46 -7.12
N ARG A 462 -23.08 -7.43 -6.59
CA ARG A 462 -21.79 -7.65 -7.27
C ARG A 462 -20.93 -8.50 -6.34
N VAL A 463 -20.78 -9.80 -6.63
CA VAL A 463 -20.10 -10.76 -5.75
C VAL A 463 -18.82 -11.35 -6.36
N TYR A 464 -18.53 -11.04 -7.64
CA TYR A 464 -17.36 -11.53 -8.39
C TYR A 464 -16.34 -10.44 -8.64
#